data_b533cb2fbebe69c2ab3743a5a8218414
#
_entry.id   b533cb2fbebe69c2ab3743a5a8218414
#
_cell.length_a   1.000
_cell.length_b   1.000
_cell.length_c   1.000
_cell.angle_alpha   90.00
_cell.angle_beta   90.00
_cell.angle_gamma   90.00
#
_symmetry.space_group_name_H-M   'P 1'
#
loop_
_entity.id
_entity.type
_entity.pdbx_description
1 polymer ?
#
loop_
_entity_poly.entity_id
_entity_poly.type
_entity_poly.pdbx_seq_one_letter_code
_entity_poly.pdbx_strand_id
1 'polypeptide(L)'
;MNISYIPKHVEQLTIMNVPEYYKINDKQAFIVRSKAETDFWLKTHYGFEVMNGHVFYNEMMTDFQAEVQLCMNPNSKYDQAGLFVMISEKCWLKTSLEYIPDGPSHLGAVVTNHGYSDWSTQDYPTEAAKQQLRFRIIRKRGDYTIYVKKSHQWEQIRIAHLMEDIGNEPIKIGFYTCSPSKNKGFETEFLNFTIEEI
;
A
#
# COMPACT_ATOMS: atom_id res chain seq x y z
N MET A 1 -17.51 0.64 12.91
CA MET A 1 -17.01 2.01 13.23
C MET A 1 -16.25 2.53 12.02
N ASN A 2 -16.42 3.79 11.59
CA ASN A 2 -15.70 4.37 10.46
C ASN A 2 -14.73 5.43 10.99
N ILE A 3 -13.42 5.23 10.79
CA ILE A 3 -12.38 6.13 11.27
C ILE A 3 -11.64 6.72 10.07
N SER A 4 -11.58 8.05 10.00
CA SER A 4 -10.78 8.78 9.02
C SER A 4 -9.47 9.22 9.67
N TYR A 5 -8.35 8.60 9.28
CA TYR A 5 -7.03 8.90 9.83
C TYR A 5 -6.37 10.12 9.17
N ILE A 6 -6.55 10.30 7.87
CA ILE A 6 -6.07 11.47 7.16
C ILE A 6 -7.27 12.31 6.76
N PRO A 7 -7.24 13.62 7.05
CA PRO A 7 -6.13 14.38 7.66
C PRO A 7 -6.13 14.45 9.19
N LYS A 8 -7.14 13.91 9.88
CA LYS A 8 -7.46 14.33 11.27
C LYS A 8 -6.75 13.56 12.38
N HIS A 9 -6.37 12.30 12.14
CA HIS A 9 -5.92 11.38 13.20
C HIS A 9 -4.68 10.58 12.79
N VAL A 10 -3.82 11.16 11.96
CA VAL A 10 -2.60 10.50 11.47
C VAL A 10 -1.62 10.15 12.61
N GLU A 11 -1.67 10.89 13.70
CA GLU A 11 -0.88 10.64 14.91
C GLU A 11 -1.26 9.35 15.65
N GLN A 12 -2.44 8.78 15.35
CA GLN A 12 -2.89 7.50 15.90
C GLN A 12 -2.34 6.30 15.13
N LEU A 13 -1.68 6.53 14.00
CA LEU A 13 -1.08 5.45 13.21
C LEU A 13 0.30 5.08 13.75
N THR A 14 0.55 3.78 13.81
CA THR A 14 1.88 3.24 14.11
C THR A 14 2.73 3.24 12.85
N ILE A 15 4.03 3.50 12.99
CA ILE A 15 4.98 3.55 11.87
C ILE A 15 5.84 2.28 11.89
N MET A 16 5.85 1.55 10.77
CA MET A 16 6.81 0.50 10.49
C MET A 16 7.84 1.03 9.48
N ASN A 17 9.11 0.95 9.81
CA ASN A 17 10.23 1.46 9.01
C ASN A 17 10.12 2.98 8.73
N VAL A 18 10.68 3.77 9.64
CA VAL A 18 10.60 5.24 9.58
C VAL A 18 11.13 5.78 8.24
N PRO A 19 10.34 6.58 7.49
CA PRO A 19 10.74 7.18 6.21
C PRO A 19 11.83 8.25 6.37
N GLU A 20 12.27 8.85 5.26
CA GLU A 20 13.22 9.97 5.30
C GLU A 20 12.62 11.17 6.05
N TYR A 21 11.37 11.53 5.72
CA TYR A 21 10.55 12.42 6.52
C TYR A 21 9.04 12.21 6.22
N TYR A 22 8.23 12.77 7.09
CA TYR A 22 6.79 12.91 6.88
C TYR A 22 6.28 14.20 7.54
N LYS A 23 5.22 14.77 6.99
CA LYS A 23 4.59 16.00 7.50
C LYS A 23 3.17 16.18 6.97
N ILE A 24 2.38 16.99 7.62
CA ILE A 24 1.12 17.51 7.06
C ILE A 24 1.41 18.84 6.37
N ASN A 25 0.93 19.03 5.13
CA ASN A 25 1.07 20.29 4.40
C ASN A 25 -0.13 21.22 4.65
N ASP A 26 -0.05 22.44 4.11
CA ASP A 26 -1.11 23.46 4.28
C ASP A 26 -2.47 23.06 3.68
N LYS A 27 -2.48 22.07 2.77
CA LYS A 27 -3.69 21.49 2.16
C LYS A 27 -4.24 20.30 2.94
N GLN A 28 -3.73 20.04 4.13
CA GLN A 28 -4.08 18.90 4.98
C GLN A 28 -3.77 17.53 4.37
N ALA A 29 -2.89 17.44 3.37
CA ALA A 29 -2.37 16.18 2.88
C ALA A 29 -1.21 15.71 3.75
N PHE A 30 -1.13 14.41 3.97
CA PHE A 30 -0.02 13.77 4.68
C PHE A 30 1.07 13.39 3.67
N ILE A 31 2.16 14.12 3.69
CA ILE A 31 3.31 13.92 2.81
C ILE A 31 4.25 12.91 3.45
N VAL A 32 4.66 11.91 2.70
CA VAL A 32 5.70 10.95 3.09
C VAL A 32 6.76 10.90 2.01
N ARG A 33 8.04 11.09 2.41
CA ARG A 33 9.18 10.84 1.54
C ARG A 33 9.82 9.51 1.90
N SER A 34 9.79 8.57 0.97
CA SER A 34 10.46 7.28 1.14
C SER A 34 11.98 7.43 1.15
N LYS A 35 12.67 6.48 1.77
CA LYS A 35 14.10 6.27 1.54
C LYS A 35 14.33 5.53 0.22
N ALA A 36 15.51 5.66 -0.34
CA ALA A 36 15.98 4.79 -1.41
C ALA A 36 16.21 3.36 -0.92
N GLU A 37 16.32 2.41 -1.84
CA GLU A 37 16.59 0.98 -1.59
C GLU A 37 15.58 0.33 -0.63
N THR A 38 14.30 0.74 -0.75
CA THR A 38 13.19 0.21 0.06
C THR A 38 12.19 -0.54 -0.80
N ASP A 39 11.73 -1.70 -0.30
CA ASP A 39 10.74 -2.53 -0.99
C ASP A 39 10.06 -3.50 0.00
N PHE A 40 9.07 -4.24 -0.53
CA PHE A 40 8.47 -5.43 0.09
C PHE A 40 8.44 -6.56 -0.95
N TRP A 41 9.34 -7.53 -0.79
CA TRP A 41 9.42 -8.72 -1.63
C TRP A 41 10.12 -9.87 -0.90
N LEU A 42 9.60 -11.08 -1.04
CA LEU A 42 10.22 -12.28 -0.46
C LEU A 42 10.37 -13.37 -1.51
N LYS A 43 11.60 -13.82 -1.73
CA LYS A 43 12.10 -15.02 -2.43
C LYS A 43 11.71 -15.18 -3.89
N THR A 44 10.41 -15.23 -4.19
CA THR A 44 9.90 -15.66 -5.49
C THR A 44 10.61 -14.96 -6.66
N HIS A 45 11.01 -15.75 -7.65
CA HIS A 45 11.61 -15.34 -8.92
C HIS A 45 12.96 -14.61 -8.80
N TYR A 46 13.07 -13.57 -7.98
CA TYR A 46 14.25 -12.71 -7.89
C TYR A 46 15.27 -13.17 -6.85
N GLY A 47 14.90 -14.03 -5.91
CA GLY A 47 15.78 -14.61 -4.90
C GLY A 47 16.22 -13.67 -3.78
N PHE A 48 15.75 -12.41 -3.74
CA PHE A 48 16.02 -11.50 -2.62
C PHE A 48 14.87 -11.44 -1.62
N GLU A 49 15.16 -10.96 -0.43
CA GLU A 49 14.19 -10.74 0.65
C GLU A 49 14.38 -9.32 1.19
N VAL A 50 13.34 -8.48 1.06
CA VAL A 50 13.33 -7.09 1.51
C VAL A 50 11.98 -6.77 2.17
N MET A 51 12.02 -6.17 3.37
CA MET A 51 10.86 -5.81 4.18
C MET A 51 11.07 -4.44 4.84
N ASN A 52 11.56 -3.45 4.07
CA ASN A 52 11.98 -2.16 4.62
C ASN A 52 11.22 -0.95 4.04
N GLY A 53 10.19 -1.16 3.25
CA GLY A 53 9.25 -0.11 2.85
C GLY A 53 8.55 0.54 4.05
N HIS A 54 8.03 1.73 3.88
CA HIS A 54 7.46 2.54 4.96
C HIS A 54 5.96 2.35 5.04
N VAL A 55 5.44 1.94 6.20
CA VAL A 55 4.01 1.71 6.44
C VAL A 55 3.53 2.54 7.62
N PHE A 56 2.36 3.17 7.45
CA PHE A 56 1.59 3.81 8.51
C PHE A 56 0.30 3.01 8.68
N TYR A 57 0.12 2.38 9.83
CA TYR A 57 -0.93 1.38 10.04
C TYR A 57 -1.67 1.51 11.38
N ASN A 58 -2.87 0.93 11.41
CA ASN A 58 -3.56 0.58 12.63
C ASN A 58 -3.81 -0.93 12.69
N GLU A 59 -4.22 -1.44 13.83
CA GLU A 59 -4.51 -2.86 14.05
C GLU A 59 -6.02 -3.08 14.17
N MET A 60 -6.54 -4.11 13.47
CA MET A 60 -7.96 -4.47 13.43
C MET A 60 -8.15 -5.95 13.75
N MET A 61 -9.12 -6.26 14.61
CA MET A 61 -9.54 -7.64 14.90
C MET A 61 -10.72 -8.10 14.03
N THR A 62 -11.52 -7.16 13.56
CA THR A 62 -12.78 -7.39 12.84
C THR A 62 -12.59 -7.37 11.34
N ASP A 63 -13.62 -7.80 10.59
CA ASP A 63 -13.69 -7.56 9.16
C ASP A 63 -13.75 -6.05 8.89
N PHE A 64 -13.13 -5.61 7.80
CA PHE A 64 -12.99 -4.18 7.51
C PHE A 64 -13.00 -3.88 6.01
N GLN A 65 -13.32 -2.63 5.70
CA GLN A 65 -13.03 -1.97 4.45
C GLN A 65 -12.03 -0.84 4.71
N ALA A 66 -10.90 -0.85 4.01
CA ALA A 66 -9.93 0.24 4.05
C ALA A 66 -9.80 0.91 2.70
N GLU A 67 -9.72 2.25 2.70
CA GLU A 67 -9.51 3.04 1.48
C GLU A 67 -8.39 4.04 1.67
N VAL A 68 -7.58 4.19 0.63
CA VAL A 68 -6.58 5.25 0.53
C VAL A 68 -6.78 6.06 -0.74
N GLN A 69 -6.59 7.38 -0.64
CA GLN A 69 -6.51 8.30 -1.75
C GLN A 69 -5.16 9.00 -1.71
N LEU A 70 -4.43 8.96 -2.81
CA LEU A 70 -3.05 9.45 -2.86
C LEU A 70 -2.70 10.05 -4.23
N CYS A 71 -1.64 10.87 -4.26
CA CYS A 71 -0.93 11.30 -5.45
C CYS A 71 0.56 10.99 -5.26
N MET A 72 1.20 10.42 -6.27
CA MET A 72 2.63 10.15 -6.26
C MET A 72 3.38 11.24 -7.01
N ASN A 73 4.61 11.53 -6.60
CA ASN A 73 5.57 12.31 -7.37
C ASN A 73 6.81 11.43 -7.67
N PRO A 74 6.62 10.35 -8.46
CA PRO A 74 7.66 9.37 -8.70
C PRO A 74 8.77 9.94 -9.60
N ASN A 75 9.97 9.45 -9.41
CA ASN A 75 11.14 9.87 -10.17
C ASN A 75 12.04 8.71 -10.61
N SER A 76 11.78 7.51 -10.12
CA SER A 76 12.57 6.32 -10.41
C SER A 76 11.65 5.12 -10.69
N LYS A 77 12.16 4.19 -11.50
CA LYS A 77 11.45 2.95 -11.80
C LYS A 77 11.11 2.18 -10.51
N TYR A 78 9.88 1.71 -10.43
CA TYR A 78 9.30 0.99 -9.29
C TYR A 78 9.02 1.83 -8.03
N ASP A 79 9.13 3.16 -8.10
CA ASP A 79 8.52 4.01 -7.06
C ASP A 79 7.04 3.65 -6.94
N GLN A 80 6.57 3.37 -5.72
CA GLN A 80 5.25 2.79 -5.50
C GLN A 80 4.62 3.24 -4.19
N ALA A 81 3.30 3.35 -4.20
CA ALA A 81 2.50 3.64 -3.01
C ALA A 81 1.09 3.05 -3.12
N GLY A 82 0.48 2.72 -1.98
CA GLY A 82 -0.85 2.16 -1.93
C GLY A 82 -1.26 1.66 -0.55
N LEU A 83 -2.01 0.54 -0.50
CA LEU A 83 -2.43 -0.10 0.76
C LEU A 83 -1.56 -1.31 1.10
N PHE A 84 -1.44 -1.57 2.40
CA PHE A 84 -0.66 -2.67 2.95
C PHE A 84 -1.43 -3.36 4.08
N VAL A 85 -1.45 -4.68 4.05
CA VAL A 85 -2.02 -5.53 5.11
C VAL A 85 -0.95 -6.52 5.56
N MET A 86 -0.81 -6.75 6.86
CA MET A 86 0.19 -7.68 7.38
C MET A 86 -0.33 -8.42 8.61
N ILE A 87 -0.19 -9.73 8.60
CA ILE A 87 -0.39 -10.62 9.75
C ILE A 87 0.96 -10.91 10.40
N SER A 88 1.93 -11.36 9.59
CA SER A 88 3.30 -11.60 9.99
C SER A 88 4.29 -11.17 8.90
N GLU A 89 5.59 -11.22 9.19
CA GLU A 89 6.64 -10.96 8.19
C GLU A 89 6.61 -11.93 6.99
N LYS A 90 5.94 -13.07 7.13
CA LYS A 90 5.79 -14.09 6.08
C LYS A 90 4.40 -14.16 5.46
N CYS A 91 3.46 -13.34 5.96
CA CYS A 91 2.08 -13.32 5.50
C CYS A 91 1.53 -11.89 5.45
N TRP A 92 1.50 -11.31 4.24
CA TRP A 92 1.08 -9.94 3.99
C TRP A 92 0.62 -9.73 2.55
N LEU A 93 -0.06 -8.64 2.29
CA LEU A 93 -0.36 -8.17 0.93
C LEU A 93 -0.13 -6.67 0.80
N LYS A 94 0.24 -6.24 -0.40
CA LYS A 94 0.28 -4.83 -0.81
C LYS A 94 -0.45 -4.64 -2.13
N THR A 95 -1.04 -3.47 -2.34
CA THR A 95 -1.57 -3.05 -3.65
C THR A 95 -1.14 -1.63 -3.96
N SER A 96 -0.73 -1.38 -5.20
CA SER A 96 -0.13 -0.11 -5.61
C SER A 96 -0.20 0.11 -7.11
N LEU A 97 0.18 1.32 -7.52
CA LEU A 97 0.75 1.60 -8.82
C LEU A 97 2.26 1.66 -8.68
N GLU A 98 2.99 0.87 -9.47
CA GLU A 98 4.45 0.90 -9.58
C GLU A 98 4.84 1.68 -10.83
N TYR A 99 5.57 2.77 -10.65
CA TYR A 99 5.93 3.69 -11.72
C TYR A 99 6.97 3.11 -12.66
N ILE A 100 6.70 3.19 -13.95
CA ILE A 100 7.63 2.84 -15.05
C ILE A 100 7.77 4.07 -15.97
N PRO A 101 8.94 4.72 -16.03
CA PRO A 101 9.11 5.98 -16.78
C PRO A 101 8.93 5.82 -18.29
N ASP A 102 9.36 4.70 -18.86
CA ASP A 102 9.47 4.49 -20.32
C ASP A 102 8.45 3.48 -20.87
N GLY A 103 7.35 3.25 -20.16
CA GLY A 103 6.33 2.29 -20.59
C GLY A 103 5.09 2.39 -19.71
N PRO A 104 4.11 1.52 -19.85
CA PRO A 104 3.00 1.50 -18.95
C PRO A 104 3.48 1.17 -17.54
N SER A 105 2.98 1.92 -16.55
CA SER A 105 3.18 1.61 -15.14
C SER A 105 2.40 0.35 -14.76
N HIS A 106 2.78 -0.30 -13.69
CA HIS A 106 2.18 -1.55 -13.25
C HIS A 106 1.19 -1.32 -12.11
N LEU A 107 -0.09 -1.45 -12.40
CA LEU A 107 -1.14 -1.51 -11.39
C LEU A 107 -1.31 -2.96 -10.94
N GLY A 108 -1.24 -3.22 -9.63
CA GLY A 108 -1.36 -4.60 -9.19
C GLY A 108 -1.36 -4.82 -7.70
N ALA A 109 -1.13 -6.07 -7.32
CA ALA A 109 -1.01 -6.48 -5.94
C ALA A 109 0.01 -7.61 -5.78
N VAL A 110 0.73 -7.57 -4.67
CA VAL A 110 1.57 -8.67 -4.19
C VAL A 110 0.89 -9.32 -3.01
N VAL A 111 0.83 -10.65 -3.03
CA VAL A 111 0.33 -11.48 -1.93
C VAL A 111 1.47 -12.38 -1.48
N THR A 112 1.79 -12.35 -0.20
CA THR A 112 2.84 -13.18 0.36
C THR A 112 2.24 -14.15 1.38
N ASN A 113 2.43 -15.43 1.15
CA ASN A 113 2.09 -16.51 2.07
C ASN A 113 3.32 -17.40 2.28
N HIS A 114 3.57 -17.80 3.53
CA HIS A 114 4.73 -18.63 3.92
C HIS A 114 6.08 -18.05 3.45
N GLY A 115 6.16 -16.72 3.32
CA GLY A 115 7.37 -16.03 2.88
C GLY A 115 7.67 -16.13 1.37
N TYR A 116 6.68 -16.44 0.54
CA TYR A 116 6.78 -16.39 -0.91
C TYR A 116 5.80 -15.36 -1.48
N SER A 117 6.34 -14.38 -2.20
CA SER A 117 5.57 -13.32 -2.83
C SER A 117 5.02 -13.74 -4.19
N ASP A 118 3.76 -13.44 -4.43
CA ASP A 118 3.02 -13.68 -5.66
C ASP A 118 2.52 -12.33 -6.19
N TRP A 119 2.94 -11.91 -7.38
CA TRP A 119 2.62 -10.62 -7.96
C TRP A 119 1.71 -10.75 -9.17
N SER A 120 0.58 -10.08 -9.14
CA SER A 120 -0.26 -9.85 -10.33
C SER A 120 -0.20 -8.38 -10.73
N THR A 121 -0.11 -8.12 -12.02
CA THR A 121 0.00 -6.77 -12.55
C THR A 121 -0.78 -6.62 -13.84
N GLN A 122 -1.22 -5.41 -14.14
CA GLN A 122 -1.81 -4.98 -15.39
C GLN A 122 -1.24 -3.62 -15.79
N ASP A 123 -1.19 -3.38 -17.08
CA ASP A 123 -0.73 -2.11 -17.62
C ASP A 123 -1.65 -0.96 -17.18
N TYR A 124 -1.03 0.15 -16.81
CA TYR A 124 -1.73 1.37 -16.41
C TYR A 124 -1.01 2.61 -16.96
N PRO A 125 -1.73 3.65 -17.40
CA PRO A 125 -1.10 4.84 -17.95
C PRO A 125 -0.06 5.44 -16.99
N THR A 126 1.16 5.65 -17.45
CA THR A 126 2.27 6.14 -16.61
C THR A 126 2.01 7.55 -16.08
N GLU A 127 1.37 8.40 -16.85
CA GLU A 127 0.96 9.73 -16.44
C GLU A 127 -0.06 9.71 -15.28
N ALA A 128 -0.81 8.62 -15.13
CA ALA A 128 -1.75 8.46 -14.02
C ALA A 128 -1.04 8.30 -12.65
N ALA A 129 0.25 7.94 -12.62
CA ALA A 129 1.02 7.90 -11.39
C ALA A 129 1.07 9.28 -10.67
N LYS A 130 1.03 10.37 -11.45
CA LYS A 130 1.02 11.75 -10.94
C LYS A 130 -0.39 12.32 -10.75
N GLN A 131 -1.41 11.51 -11.02
CA GLN A 131 -2.80 11.87 -10.80
C GLN A 131 -3.31 11.24 -9.49
N GLN A 132 -4.55 11.55 -9.15
CA GLN A 132 -5.18 11.00 -7.96
C GLN A 132 -5.51 9.53 -8.14
N LEU A 133 -4.88 8.68 -7.34
CA LEU A 133 -5.14 7.24 -7.26
C LEU A 133 -5.99 6.91 -6.03
N ARG A 134 -6.85 5.91 -6.14
CA ARG A 134 -7.63 5.41 -5.00
C ARG A 134 -7.64 3.89 -5.01
N PHE A 135 -7.26 3.31 -3.87
CA PHE A 135 -7.31 1.87 -3.64
C PHE A 135 -8.26 1.54 -2.50
N ARG A 136 -8.86 0.35 -2.57
CA ARG A 136 -9.70 -0.21 -1.52
C ARG A 136 -9.32 -1.67 -1.28
N ILE A 137 -9.28 -2.07 -0.02
CA ILE A 137 -9.20 -3.47 0.39
C ILE A 137 -10.40 -3.77 1.28
N ILE A 138 -11.08 -4.88 1.00
CA ILE A 138 -12.14 -5.43 1.86
C ILE A 138 -11.64 -6.77 2.39
N ARG A 139 -11.58 -6.89 3.74
CA ARG A 139 -11.29 -8.16 4.43
C ARG A 139 -12.58 -8.81 4.89
N LYS A 140 -12.71 -10.12 4.62
CA LYS A 140 -13.74 -10.99 5.18
C LYS A 140 -13.14 -12.34 5.57
N ARG A 141 -12.91 -12.57 6.87
CA ARG A 141 -12.46 -13.86 7.41
C ARG A 141 -11.23 -14.45 6.69
N GLY A 142 -10.17 -13.65 6.51
CA GLY A 142 -8.94 -14.06 5.84
C GLY A 142 -8.95 -13.96 4.32
N ASP A 143 -10.10 -13.68 3.71
CA ASP A 143 -10.23 -13.35 2.30
C ASP A 143 -10.18 -11.85 2.06
N TYR A 144 -9.45 -11.44 1.05
CA TYR A 144 -9.21 -10.05 0.71
C TYR A 144 -9.61 -9.77 -0.73
N THR A 145 -10.49 -8.79 -0.93
CA THR A 145 -10.83 -8.27 -2.26
C THR A 145 -10.22 -6.90 -2.43
N ILE A 146 -9.45 -6.72 -3.51
CA ILE A 146 -8.69 -5.51 -3.78
C ILE A 146 -9.28 -4.81 -4.98
N TYR A 147 -9.47 -3.49 -4.85
CA TYR A 147 -10.05 -2.64 -5.87
C TYR A 147 -9.18 -1.42 -6.14
N VAL A 148 -9.26 -0.93 -7.37
CA VAL A 148 -8.82 0.41 -7.78
C VAL A 148 -10.01 1.21 -8.27
N LYS A 149 -10.00 2.51 -8.04
CA LYS A 149 -11.02 3.40 -8.58
C LYS A 149 -10.58 3.93 -9.95
N LYS A 150 -11.26 3.51 -11.01
CA LYS A 150 -11.09 4.06 -12.36
C LYS A 150 -12.28 4.93 -12.71
N SER A 151 -12.03 6.17 -13.12
CA SER A 151 -13.07 7.18 -13.33
C SER A 151 -13.98 7.34 -12.09
N HIS A 152 -15.16 6.77 -12.08
CA HIS A 152 -16.10 6.86 -10.95
C HIS A 152 -16.48 5.51 -10.35
N GLN A 153 -15.94 4.40 -10.89
CA GLN A 153 -16.29 3.04 -10.50
C GLN A 153 -15.14 2.32 -9.82
N TRP A 154 -15.46 1.45 -8.86
CA TRP A 154 -14.51 0.52 -8.26
C TRP A 154 -14.41 -0.72 -9.14
N GLU A 155 -13.18 -1.01 -9.60
CA GLU A 155 -12.87 -2.20 -10.37
C GLU A 155 -12.06 -3.16 -9.49
N GLN A 156 -12.54 -4.40 -9.37
CA GLN A 156 -11.81 -5.45 -8.68
C GLN A 156 -10.57 -5.85 -9.48
N ILE A 157 -9.41 -5.85 -8.84
CA ILE A 157 -8.14 -6.22 -9.48
C ILE A 157 -7.56 -7.53 -8.93
N ARG A 158 -7.94 -7.93 -7.72
CA ARG A 158 -7.47 -9.18 -7.12
C ARG A 158 -8.45 -9.70 -6.06
N ILE A 159 -8.54 -11.04 -5.94
CA ILE A 159 -9.00 -11.73 -4.74
C ILE A 159 -7.82 -12.53 -4.20
N ALA A 160 -7.61 -12.50 -2.90
CA ALA A 160 -6.51 -13.17 -2.24
C ALA A 160 -6.96 -13.78 -0.90
N HIS A 161 -6.26 -14.82 -0.46
CA HIS A 161 -6.39 -15.37 0.87
C HIS A 161 -5.05 -15.26 1.60
N LEU A 162 -5.04 -14.77 2.84
CA LEU A 162 -3.86 -14.75 3.70
C LEU A 162 -3.94 -15.91 4.70
N MET A 163 -3.08 -16.90 4.52
CA MET A 163 -3.18 -18.18 5.21
C MET A 163 -3.00 -18.12 6.73
N GLU A 164 -2.36 -17.07 7.24
CA GLU A 164 -2.20 -16.87 8.68
C GLU A 164 -3.32 -16.02 9.29
N ASP A 165 -4.22 -15.45 8.47
CA ASP A 165 -5.39 -14.70 8.94
C ASP A 165 -6.53 -15.65 9.34
N ILE A 166 -6.40 -16.24 10.51
CA ILE A 166 -7.40 -17.15 11.10
C ILE A 166 -8.30 -16.47 12.14
N GLY A 167 -8.24 -15.13 12.23
CA GLY A 167 -9.13 -14.32 13.08
C GLY A 167 -8.81 -14.30 14.57
N ASN A 168 -7.62 -14.75 14.98
CA ASN A 168 -7.18 -14.80 16.37
C ASN A 168 -6.14 -13.74 16.76
N GLU A 169 -5.60 -13.02 15.77
CA GLU A 169 -4.57 -11.99 15.95
C GLU A 169 -4.98 -10.68 15.28
N PRO A 170 -4.51 -9.53 15.80
CA PRO A 170 -4.75 -8.25 15.16
C PRO A 170 -4.08 -8.19 13.77
N ILE A 171 -4.81 -7.65 12.81
CA ILE A 171 -4.35 -7.43 11.45
C ILE A 171 -3.86 -6.00 11.31
N LYS A 172 -2.62 -5.81 10.88
CA LYS A 172 -2.10 -4.49 10.54
C LYS A 172 -2.65 -4.09 9.18
N ILE A 173 -3.37 -2.98 9.13
CA ILE A 173 -3.90 -2.37 7.90
C ILE A 173 -3.46 -0.92 7.82
N GLY A 174 -2.89 -0.53 6.69
CA GLY A 174 -2.37 0.81 6.51
C GLY A 174 -2.09 1.18 5.07
N PHE A 175 -1.47 2.32 4.88
CA PHE A 175 -0.92 2.74 3.61
C PHE A 175 0.61 2.70 3.64
N TYR A 176 1.20 2.56 2.47
CA TYR A 176 2.65 2.43 2.34
C TYR A 176 3.22 3.20 1.16
N THR A 177 4.52 3.43 1.22
CA THR A 177 5.34 3.90 0.10
C THR A 177 6.74 3.32 0.19
N CYS A 178 7.35 3.02 -0.96
CA CYS A 178 8.75 2.59 -1.04
C CYS A 178 9.36 2.89 -2.42
N SER A 179 10.69 2.96 -2.48
CA SER A 179 11.47 3.20 -3.69
C SER A 179 12.62 2.21 -3.79
N PRO A 180 12.55 1.20 -4.67
CA PRO A 180 13.63 0.25 -4.87
C PRO A 180 14.89 0.86 -5.50
N SER A 181 14.80 2.06 -6.05
CA SER A 181 15.93 2.77 -6.66
C SER A 181 17.07 3.01 -5.67
N LYS A 182 18.31 2.88 -6.14
CA LYS A 182 19.52 3.19 -5.36
C LYS A 182 19.80 4.68 -5.20
N ASN A 183 19.20 5.52 -6.05
CA ASN A 183 19.58 6.92 -6.13
C ASN A 183 18.92 7.78 -5.06
N LYS A 184 17.60 7.69 -4.95
CA LYS A 184 16.82 8.52 -4.03
C LYS A 184 15.40 7.97 -3.87
N GLY A 185 14.78 8.27 -2.74
CA GLY A 185 13.34 8.08 -2.53
C GLY A 185 12.51 9.14 -3.25
N PHE A 186 11.20 9.06 -3.11
CA PHE A 186 10.25 9.98 -3.72
C PHE A 186 9.16 10.41 -2.72
N GLU A 187 8.39 11.43 -3.06
CA GLU A 187 7.29 11.91 -2.25
C GLU A 187 5.96 11.33 -2.70
N THR A 188 5.14 10.94 -1.72
CA THR A 188 3.74 10.59 -1.89
C THR A 188 2.89 11.51 -1.03
N GLU A 189 1.84 12.09 -1.61
CA GLU A 189 0.79 12.81 -0.89
C GLU A 189 -0.37 11.86 -0.62
N PHE A 190 -0.62 11.53 0.65
CA PHE A 190 -1.82 10.81 1.08
C PHE A 190 -2.90 11.84 1.44
N LEU A 191 -3.98 11.82 0.67
CA LEU A 191 -5.07 12.80 0.76
C LEU A 191 -6.19 12.34 1.69
N ASN A 192 -6.40 11.02 1.74
CA ASN A 192 -7.37 10.40 2.63
C ASN A 192 -6.94 8.96 2.96
N PHE A 193 -7.18 8.54 4.20
CA PHE A 193 -7.10 7.14 4.61
C PHE A 193 -8.19 6.85 5.63
N THR A 194 -9.02 5.86 5.33
CA THR A 194 -10.14 5.44 6.19
C THR A 194 -10.13 3.94 6.41
N ILE A 195 -10.57 3.54 7.60
CA ILE A 195 -10.88 2.14 7.93
C ILE A 195 -12.30 2.10 8.46
N GLU A 196 -13.14 1.26 7.91
CA GLU A 196 -14.51 1.01 8.30
C GLU A 196 -14.66 -0.47 8.72
N GLU A 197 -15.18 -0.69 9.89
CA GLU A 197 -15.61 -2.01 10.38
C GLU A 197 -16.89 -2.44 9.66
N ILE A 198 -16.95 -3.69 9.19
CA ILE A 198 -18.09 -4.23 8.42
C ILE A 198 -18.57 -5.58 8.97
#